data_1d029c0bd4df4a39402b1f09d75acd3f
#
_entry.id   1d029c0bd4df4a39402b1f09d75acd3f
#
_cell.length_a   1.000
_cell.length_b   1.000
_cell.length_c   1.000
_cell.angle_alpha   90.00
_cell.angle_beta   90.00
_cell.angle_gamma   90.00
#
_symmetry.space_group_name_H-M   'P 1'
#
loop_
_entity.id
_entity.type
_entity.pdbx_description
1 polymer ?
#
loop_
_entity_poly.entity_id
_entity_poly.type
_entity_poly.pdbx_seq_one_letter_code
_entity_poly.pdbx_strand_id
1 'polypeptide(L)'
;MAVLTDPISDFLTRFKNAARAGNEEFTAPYSKIKADIARILQEEGYLWNYEVVTGDRTSLKLKPKFIDGRSVLTDLKRVSTPGRRHYVGANEVPRVMSGLGISILSTSKGVMSGGSAKKQNLGGELLANVW
;
A
#
# COMPACT_ATOMS: atom_id res chain seq x y z
N MET A 1 -9.72 27.69 -5.62
CA MET A 1 -9.22 26.87 -4.50
C MET A 1 -8.56 25.62 -5.05
N ALA A 2 -7.33 25.37 -4.66
CA ALA A 2 -6.65 24.15 -5.08
C ALA A 2 -7.20 22.95 -4.32
N VAL A 3 -7.57 21.91 -5.06
CA VAL A 3 -8.00 20.64 -4.48
C VAL A 3 -6.79 19.72 -4.43
N LEU A 4 -6.41 19.32 -3.22
CA LEU A 4 -5.34 18.33 -3.06
C LEU A 4 -5.87 16.96 -3.43
N THR A 5 -5.18 16.28 -4.34
CA THR A 5 -5.50 14.90 -4.71
C THR A 5 -4.54 13.95 -4.00
N ASP A 6 -5.05 12.80 -3.62
CA ASP A 6 -4.24 11.74 -3.01
C ASP A 6 -4.44 10.43 -3.76
N PRO A 7 -3.68 10.21 -4.84
CA PRO A 7 -3.82 8.98 -5.62
C PRO A 7 -3.53 7.70 -4.83
N ILE A 8 -2.65 7.79 -3.84
CA ILE A 8 -2.34 6.64 -2.97
C ILE A 8 -3.54 6.31 -2.10
N SER A 9 -4.19 7.32 -1.54
CA SER A 9 -5.40 7.12 -0.74
C SER A 9 -6.53 6.50 -1.57
N ASP A 10 -6.71 6.97 -2.81
CA ASP A 10 -7.68 6.40 -3.73
C ASP A 10 -7.39 4.93 -4.01
N PHE A 11 -6.13 4.60 -4.30
CA PHE A 11 -5.69 3.23 -4.55
C PHE A 11 -5.97 2.32 -3.33
N LEU A 12 -5.59 2.76 -2.15
CA LEU A 12 -5.79 1.99 -0.92
C LEU A 12 -7.28 1.82 -0.59
N THR A 13 -8.09 2.85 -0.85
CA THR A 13 -9.54 2.78 -0.66
C THR A 13 -10.17 1.77 -1.62
N ARG A 14 -9.73 1.73 -2.88
CA ARG A 14 -10.19 0.74 -3.85
C ARG A 14 -9.87 -0.68 -3.38
N PHE A 15 -8.67 -0.89 -2.84
CA PHE A 15 -8.27 -2.18 -2.29
C PHE A 15 -9.16 -2.57 -1.11
N LYS A 16 -9.33 -1.66 -0.16
CA LYS A 16 -10.16 -1.90 1.02
C LYS A 16 -11.60 -2.24 0.65
N ASN A 17 -12.18 -1.48 -0.29
CA ASN A 17 -13.55 -1.72 -0.76
C ASN A 17 -13.67 -3.06 -1.47
N ALA A 18 -12.72 -3.42 -2.33
CA ALA A 18 -12.72 -4.71 -3.02
C ALA A 18 -12.61 -5.87 -2.03
N ALA A 19 -11.73 -5.74 -1.04
CA ALA A 19 -11.56 -6.76 0.00
C ALA A 19 -12.83 -6.96 0.81
N ARG A 20 -13.48 -5.88 1.21
CA ARG A 20 -14.73 -5.92 1.98
C ARG A 20 -15.91 -6.47 1.19
N ALA A 21 -15.97 -6.15 -0.11
CA ALA A 21 -17.04 -6.63 -0.99
C ALA A 21 -16.83 -8.06 -1.47
N GLY A 22 -15.66 -8.64 -1.20
CA GLY A 22 -15.34 -9.99 -1.67
C GLY A 22 -15.04 -10.05 -3.17
N ASN A 23 -14.63 -8.94 -3.77
CA ASN A 23 -14.30 -8.90 -5.19
C ASN A 23 -13.01 -9.62 -5.48
N GLU A 24 -13.01 -10.47 -6.51
CA GLU A 24 -11.82 -11.23 -6.91
C GLU A 24 -10.72 -10.35 -7.46
N GLU A 25 -11.08 -9.21 -8.05
CA GLU A 25 -10.11 -8.27 -8.60
C GLU A 25 -10.65 -6.85 -8.58
N PHE A 26 -9.72 -5.89 -8.64
CA PHE A 26 -10.06 -4.49 -8.83
C PHE A 26 -8.99 -3.83 -9.70
N THR A 27 -9.32 -2.66 -10.23
CA THR A 27 -8.40 -1.90 -11.08
C THR A 27 -8.15 -0.52 -10.48
N ALA A 28 -7.01 0.05 -10.82
CA ALA A 28 -6.65 1.41 -10.44
C ALA A 28 -5.79 2.03 -11.55
N PRO A 29 -5.81 3.35 -11.71
CA PRO A 29 -4.89 4.00 -12.65
C PRO A 29 -3.43 3.69 -12.28
N TYR A 30 -2.60 3.48 -13.28
CA TYR A 30 -1.20 3.14 -13.06
C TYR A 30 -0.40 4.35 -12.58
N SER A 31 0.49 4.11 -11.63
CA SER A 31 1.66 4.95 -11.38
C SER A 31 2.76 4.06 -10.81
N LYS A 32 4.01 4.49 -10.92
CA LYS A 32 5.13 3.71 -10.42
C LYS A 32 5.02 3.47 -8.92
N ILE A 33 4.63 4.50 -8.16
CA ILE A 33 4.51 4.37 -6.70
C ILE A 33 3.41 3.38 -6.30
N LYS A 34 2.27 3.40 -7.01
CA LYS A 34 1.20 2.44 -6.76
C LYS A 34 1.61 1.02 -7.10
N ALA A 35 2.36 0.84 -8.20
CA ALA A 35 2.90 -0.47 -8.56
C ALA A 35 3.89 -0.98 -7.50
N ASP A 36 4.73 -0.10 -6.97
CA ASP A 36 5.65 -0.46 -5.90
C ASP A 36 4.90 -0.86 -4.61
N ILE A 37 3.84 -0.13 -4.29
CA ILE A 37 2.98 -0.49 -3.14
C ILE A 37 2.31 -1.85 -3.38
N ALA A 38 1.81 -2.10 -4.58
CA ALA A 38 1.19 -3.38 -4.94
C ALA A 38 2.20 -4.53 -4.80
N ARG A 39 3.44 -4.32 -5.20
CA ARG A 39 4.50 -5.32 -5.04
C ARG A 39 4.71 -5.68 -3.58
N ILE A 40 4.77 -4.67 -2.71
CA ILE A 40 4.95 -4.90 -1.28
C ILE A 40 3.75 -5.65 -0.69
N LEU A 41 2.53 -5.26 -1.08
CA LEU A 41 1.31 -5.93 -0.63
C LEU A 41 1.28 -7.39 -1.07
N GLN A 42 1.78 -7.69 -2.27
CA GLN A 42 1.89 -9.07 -2.74
C GLN A 42 2.96 -9.84 -1.95
N GLU A 43 4.13 -9.27 -1.76
CA GLU A 43 5.23 -9.90 -1.00
C GLU A 43 4.82 -10.19 0.43
N GLU A 44 4.02 -9.32 1.05
CA GLU A 44 3.57 -9.47 2.42
C GLU A 44 2.29 -10.29 2.55
N GLY A 45 1.75 -10.78 1.43
CA GLY A 45 0.65 -11.73 1.43
C GLY A 45 -0.75 -11.13 1.49
N TYR A 46 -0.93 -9.88 1.14
CA TYR A 46 -2.25 -9.22 1.09
C TYR A 46 -2.90 -9.30 -0.28
N LEU A 47 -2.09 -9.51 -1.33
CA LEU A 47 -2.57 -9.71 -2.69
C LEU A 47 -2.08 -11.05 -3.22
N TRP A 48 -2.91 -11.72 -4.05
CA TRP A 48 -2.45 -12.87 -4.81
C TRP A 48 -1.45 -12.46 -5.88
N ASN A 49 -1.82 -11.44 -6.66
CA ASN A 49 -0.93 -10.87 -7.65
C ASN A 49 -1.42 -9.48 -8.09
N TYR A 50 -0.61 -8.84 -8.90
CA TYR A 50 -0.95 -7.62 -9.60
C TYR A 50 -0.32 -7.66 -10.97
N GLU A 51 -0.91 -6.92 -11.92
CA GLU A 51 -0.35 -6.80 -13.27
C GLU A 51 -0.57 -5.39 -13.81
N VAL A 52 0.30 -4.98 -14.72
CA VAL A 52 0.17 -3.73 -15.45
C VAL A 52 -0.53 -4.04 -16.77
N VAL A 53 -1.67 -3.41 -16.98
CA VAL A 53 -2.45 -3.58 -18.20
C VAL A 53 -2.27 -2.34 -19.06
N THR A 54 -1.72 -2.53 -20.26
CA THR A 54 -1.53 -1.46 -21.23
C THR A 54 -2.74 -1.36 -22.16
N GLY A 55 -3.08 -0.14 -22.56
CA GLY A 55 -4.22 0.15 -23.42
C GLY A 55 -4.23 1.64 -23.71
N ASP A 56 -5.41 2.22 -23.94
CA ASP A 56 -5.54 3.67 -24.09
C ASP A 56 -5.01 4.40 -22.86
N ARG A 57 -5.23 3.79 -21.69
CA ARG A 57 -4.64 4.24 -20.43
C ARG A 57 -4.06 3.03 -19.71
N THR A 58 -2.84 3.19 -19.22
CA THR A 58 -2.20 2.15 -18.42
C THR A 58 -2.88 2.05 -17.06
N SER A 59 -3.23 0.85 -16.65
CA SER A 59 -3.87 0.60 -15.37
C SER A 59 -3.21 -0.56 -14.64
N LEU A 60 -3.48 -0.65 -13.34
CA LEU A 60 -3.11 -1.79 -12.51
C LEU A 60 -4.34 -2.65 -12.31
N LYS A 61 -4.17 -3.96 -12.43
CA LYS A 61 -5.18 -4.96 -12.12
C LYS A 61 -4.65 -5.78 -10.95
N LEU A 62 -5.42 -5.84 -9.88
CA LEU A 62 -4.96 -6.40 -8.61
C LEU A 62 -5.96 -7.44 -8.13
N LYS A 63 -5.43 -8.53 -7.54
CA LYS A 63 -6.27 -9.60 -6.98
C LYS A 63 -6.06 -9.67 -5.47
N PRO A 64 -7.03 -9.22 -4.68
CA PRO A 64 -6.97 -9.37 -3.22
C PRO A 64 -6.87 -10.83 -2.83
N LYS A 65 -6.18 -11.10 -1.73
CA LYS A 65 -6.04 -12.46 -1.23
C LYS A 65 -7.16 -12.79 -0.25
N PHE A 66 -7.81 -13.92 -0.48
CA PHE A 66 -8.83 -14.47 0.41
C PHE A 66 -8.41 -15.86 0.86
N ILE A 67 -8.65 -16.16 2.13
CA ILE A 67 -8.43 -17.48 2.71
C ILE A 67 -9.71 -17.88 3.42
N ASP A 68 -10.28 -19.03 3.04
CA ASP A 68 -11.54 -19.54 3.60
C ASP A 68 -12.68 -18.51 3.51
N GLY A 69 -12.75 -17.80 2.38
CA GLY A 69 -13.78 -16.80 2.13
C GLY A 69 -13.58 -15.48 2.83
N ARG A 70 -12.46 -15.30 3.55
CA ARG A 70 -12.16 -14.06 4.27
C ARG A 70 -10.95 -13.36 3.66
N SER A 71 -11.05 -12.04 3.54
CA SER A 71 -9.92 -11.23 3.09
C SER A 71 -8.77 -11.32 4.10
N VAL A 72 -7.54 -11.46 3.59
CA VAL A 72 -6.34 -11.35 4.43
C VAL A 72 -6.21 -9.93 4.97
N LEU A 73 -6.63 -8.94 4.19
CA LEU A 73 -6.66 -7.56 4.66
C LEU A 73 -7.78 -7.36 5.68
N THR A 74 -7.41 -6.95 6.89
CA THR A 74 -8.39 -6.56 7.90
C THR A 74 -8.76 -5.10 7.75
N ASP A 75 -7.75 -4.23 7.70
CA ASP A 75 -7.94 -2.80 7.49
C ASP A 75 -6.63 -2.15 7.08
N LEU A 76 -6.70 -0.89 6.69
CA LEU A 76 -5.53 -0.10 6.37
C LEU A 76 -5.78 1.36 6.72
N LYS A 77 -4.68 2.10 6.90
CA LYS A 77 -4.74 3.51 7.24
C LYS A 77 -3.70 4.27 6.45
N ARG A 78 -4.15 5.28 5.69
CA ARG A 78 -3.27 6.25 5.07
C ARG A 78 -2.69 7.15 6.16
N VAL A 79 -1.37 7.31 6.20
CA VAL A 79 -0.70 8.10 7.25
C VAL A 79 -0.23 9.43 6.69
N SER A 80 0.72 9.42 5.75
CA SER A 80 1.22 10.64 5.12
C SER A 80 0.30 11.06 3.99
N THR A 81 -0.16 12.29 3.99
CA THR A 81 -1.06 12.82 2.95
C THR A 81 -0.43 14.04 2.29
N PRO A 82 -0.90 14.45 1.09
CA PRO A 82 -0.37 15.65 0.42
C PRO A 82 -0.45 16.91 1.27
N GLY A 83 -1.49 17.04 2.10
CA GLY A 83 -1.66 18.20 2.98
C GLY A 83 -0.92 18.08 4.31
N ARG A 84 -0.43 16.90 4.64
CA ARG A 84 0.23 16.65 5.93
C ARG A 84 1.19 15.47 5.80
N ARG A 85 2.40 15.77 5.37
CA ARG A 85 3.43 14.75 5.19
C ARG A 85 3.91 14.23 6.56
N HIS A 86 4.21 12.95 6.63
CA HIS A 86 4.64 12.26 7.83
C HIS A 86 5.92 11.49 7.56
N TYR A 87 7.02 11.92 8.18
CA TYR A 87 8.34 11.29 8.01
C TYR A 87 8.77 10.63 9.31
N VAL A 88 9.45 9.50 9.20
CA VAL A 88 9.99 8.77 10.36
C VAL A 88 11.43 8.38 10.10
N GLY A 89 12.23 8.35 11.17
CA GLY A 89 13.57 7.77 11.13
C GLY A 89 13.49 6.25 11.22
N ALA A 90 14.61 5.58 10.92
CA ALA A 90 14.67 4.12 10.96
C ALA A 90 14.28 3.56 12.33
N ASN A 91 14.60 4.27 13.41
CA ASN A 91 14.26 3.85 14.78
C ASN A 91 12.82 4.18 15.18
N GLU A 92 12.12 4.97 14.36
CA GLU A 92 10.77 5.45 14.65
C GLU A 92 9.70 4.73 13.82
N VAL A 93 10.09 3.74 13.01
CA VAL A 93 9.14 2.97 12.19
C VAL A 93 8.19 2.22 13.12
N PRO A 94 6.87 2.47 12.98
CA PRO A 94 5.90 1.87 13.89
C PRO A 94 5.75 0.36 13.69
N ARG A 95 5.44 -0.32 14.77
CA ARG A 95 5.02 -1.70 14.73
C ARG A 95 3.50 -1.75 14.59
N VAL A 96 3.03 -2.25 13.48
CA VAL A 96 1.59 -2.31 13.18
C VAL A 96 1.01 -3.59 13.77
N MET A 97 0.01 -3.44 14.64
CA MET A 97 -0.67 -4.59 15.30
C MET A 97 0.33 -5.58 15.91
N SER A 98 1.30 -5.07 16.67
CA SER A 98 2.33 -5.88 17.35
C SER A 98 3.12 -6.78 16.39
N GLY A 99 3.32 -6.33 15.16
CA GLY A 99 4.08 -7.05 14.14
C GLY A 99 3.24 -7.93 13.21
N LEU A 100 1.93 -8.00 13.41
CA LEU A 100 1.02 -8.75 12.52
C LEU A 100 0.75 -8.02 11.22
N GLY A 101 0.83 -6.68 11.24
CA GLY A 101 0.67 -5.85 10.05
C GLY A 101 2.00 -5.31 9.56
N ILE A 102 1.93 -4.44 8.56
CA ILE A 102 3.10 -3.80 7.98
C ILE A 102 2.89 -2.29 7.86
N SER A 103 3.99 -1.56 7.88
CA SER A 103 4.01 -0.17 7.41
C SER A 103 4.66 -0.15 6.03
N ILE A 104 4.28 0.85 5.22
CA ILE A 104 4.84 1.06 3.88
C ILE A 104 5.51 2.42 3.87
N LEU A 105 6.80 2.44 3.55
CA LEU A 105 7.61 3.65 3.53
C LEU A 105 8.13 3.96 2.14
N SER A 106 8.20 5.25 1.83
CA SER A 106 8.94 5.74 0.67
C SER A 106 10.29 6.24 1.17
N THR A 107 11.37 5.56 0.77
CA THR A 107 12.73 5.85 1.21
C THR A 107 13.58 6.33 0.05
N SER A 108 14.80 6.77 0.34
CA SER A 108 15.77 7.15 -0.69
C SER A 108 16.15 6.00 -1.64
N LYS A 109 15.91 4.75 -1.21
CA LYS A 109 16.16 3.55 -2.02
C LYS A 109 14.87 2.95 -2.58
N GLY A 110 13.78 3.68 -2.55
CA GLY A 110 12.50 3.25 -3.09
C GLY A 110 11.46 2.96 -2.03
N VAL A 111 10.30 2.49 -2.49
CA VAL A 111 9.19 2.12 -1.61
C VAL A 111 9.47 0.72 -1.05
N MET A 112 9.32 0.58 0.26
CA MET A 112 9.57 -0.71 0.93
C MET A 112 8.72 -0.83 2.18
N SER A 113 8.66 -2.05 2.73
CA SER A 113 8.01 -2.26 4.02
C SER A 113 8.83 -1.66 5.14
N GLY A 114 8.18 -1.34 6.26
CA GLY A 114 8.85 -0.80 7.43
C GLY A 114 9.91 -1.74 8.00
N GLY A 115 9.65 -3.05 7.96
CA GLY A 115 10.62 -4.05 8.39
C GLY A 115 11.88 -4.04 7.54
N SER A 116 11.72 -3.91 6.23
CA SER A 116 12.85 -3.82 5.30
C SER A 116 13.64 -2.52 5.49
N ALA A 117 12.95 -1.39 5.65
CA ALA A 117 13.59 -0.10 5.91
C ALA A 117 14.39 -0.11 7.20
N LYS A 118 13.85 -0.70 8.24
CA LYS A 118 14.50 -0.82 9.53
C LYS A 118 15.77 -1.66 9.44
N LYS A 119 15.72 -2.78 8.73
CA LYS A 119 16.90 -3.63 8.51
C LYS A 119 18.02 -2.91 7.76
N GLN A 120 17.65 -2.01 6.84
CA GLN A 120 18.61 -1.23 6.06
C GLN A 120 18.98 0.10 6.72
N ASN A 121 18.47 0.36 7.92
CA ASN A 121 18.67 1.59 8.67
C ASN A 121 18.24 2.82 7.85
N LEU A 122 17.09 2.72 7.18
CA LEU A 122 16.52 3.78 6.36
C LEU A 122 15.26 4.34 7.01
N GLY A 123 15.17 5.64 7.07
CA GLY A 123 13.93 6.34 7.35
C GLY A 123 13.30 6.84 6.07
N GLY A 124 12.11 7.39 6.15
CA GLY A 124 11.43 7.94 5.00
C GLY A 124 10.03 8.41 5.31
N GLU A 125 9.26 8.61 4.25
CA GLU A 125 7.86 9.00 4.37
C GLU A 125 7.01 7.77 4.69
N LEU A 126 6.30 7.82 5.81
CA LEU A 126 5.39 6.74 6.21
C LEU A 126 4.08 6.90 5.43
N LEU A 127 3.92 6.10 4.39
CA LEU A 127 2.78 6.21 3.47
C LEU A 127 1.50 5.66 4.09
N ALA A 128 1.57 4.46 4.64
CA ALA A 128 0.37 3.78 5.15
C ALA A 128 0.74 2.65 6.12
N ASN A 129 -0.23 2.26 6.92
CA ASN A 129 -0.19 1.04 7.72
C ASN A 129 -1.26 0.09 7.21
N VAL A 130 -0.93 -1.20 7.15
CA VAL A 130 -1.80 -2.25 6.61
C VAL A 130 -1.78 -3.44 7.56
N TRP A 131 -2.94 -4.00 7.84
CA TRP A 131 -3.03 -5.19 8.68
C TRP A 131 -4.21 -6.08 8.36
#